data_dc89ec7523fc16c07bcd340632a62074
#
_entry.id   dc89ec7523fc16c07bcd340632a62074
#
_cell.length_a   1.000
_cell.length_b   1.000
_cell.length_c   1.000
_cell.angle_alpha   90.00
_cell.angle_beta   90.00
_cell.angle_gamma   90.00
#
_symmetry.space_group_name_H-M   'P 1'
#
loop_
_entity.id
_entity.type
_entity.pdbx_description
1 polymer ?
#
loop_
_entity_poly.entity_id
_entity_poly.type
_entity_poly.pdbx_seq_one_letter_code
_entity_poly.pdbx_strand_id
1 'polypeptide(L)'
;MLILTGKDIHSVFSMRDAIEADKKAFVLHSQGCAKVPLRINLETDAKDGQCMFMPAYVGGSLNMAGVKIVSYFPANASKGIPVVPATVPLIDGTTGLVTAIMEGTVLTQM
;
A
#
# COMPACT_ATOMS: atom_id res chain seq x y z
N MET A 1 -14.65 1.05 9.86
CA MET A 1 -13.52 1.16 8.91
C MET A 1 -13.00 2.57 8.92
N LEU A 2 -11.69 2.74 9.07
CA LEU A 2 -11.03 4.04 8.95
C LEU A 2 -10.71 4.36 7.50
N ILE A 3 -10.89 5.62 7.13
CA ILE A 3 -10.45 6.12 5.83
C ILE A 3 -9.44 7.23 6.10
N LEU A 4 -8.19 7.01 5.70
CA LEU A 4 -7.07 7.93 5.95
C LEU A 4 -6.64 8.60 4.66
N THR A 5 -6.80 9.91 4.59
CA THR A 5 -6.33 10.73 3.47
C THR A 5 -4.83 10.97 3.56
N GLY A 6 -4.22 11.49 2.51
CA GLY A 6 -2.81 11.87 2.54
C GLY A 6 -2.51 12.88 3.64
N LYS A 7 -3.43 13.82 3.88
CA LYS A 7 -3.31 14.81 4.94
C LYS A 7 -3.32 14.16 6.33
N ASP A 8 -4.21 13.18 6.54
CA ASP A 8 -4.27 12.44 7.79
C ASP A 8 -2.95 11.70 8.06
N ILE A 9 -2.40 11.07 7.02
CA ILE A 9 -1.13 10.34 7.13
C ILE A 9 0.01 11.28 7.48
N HIS A 10 0.13 12.42 6.80
CA HIS A 10 1.15 13.42 7.11
C HIS A 10 1.07 13.94 8.54
N SER A 11 -0.13 14.02 9.10
CA SER A 11 -0.31 14.54 10.46
C SER A 11 0.12 13.58 11.56
N VAL A 12 0.16 12.26 11.28
CA VAL A 12 0.44 11.22 12.29
C VAL A 12 1.63 10.33 11.99
N PHE A 13 2.20 10.42 10.80
CA PHE A 13 3.25 9.51 10.34
C PHE A 13 4.40 10.30 9.70
N SER A 14 5.55 10.24 10.35
CA SER A 14 6.77 10.93 9.90
C SER A 14 7.66 10.01 9.09
N MET A 15 8.70 10.58 8.44
CA MET A 15 9.74 9.79 7.78
C MET A 15 10.47 8.88 8.78
N ARG A 16 10.67 9.34 10.02
CA ARG A 16 11.26 8.50 11.08
C ARG A 16 10.37 7.29 11.37
N ASP A 17 9.05 7.50 11.46
CA ASP A 17 8.10 6.40 11.67
C ASP A 17 8.14 5.41 10.52
N ALA A 18 8.25 5.88 9.28
CA ALA A 18 8.37 5.03 8.09
C ALA A 18 9.64 4.17 8.14
N ILE A 19 10.77 4.75 8.51
CA ILE A 19 12.05 4.02 8.63
C ILE A 19 11.94 2.94 9.71
N GLU A 20 11.37 3.26 10.86
CA GLU A 20 11.20 2.29 11.96
C GLU A 20 10.23 1.16 11.55
N ALA A 21 9.16 1.48 10.83
CA ALA A 21 8.22 0.50 10.31
C ALA A 21 8.91 -0.45 9.31
N ASP A 22 9.72 0.09 8.41
CA ASP A 22 10.47 -0.70 7.43
C ASP A 22 11.46 -1.65 8.12
N LYS A 23 12.17 -1.18 9.14
CA LYS A 23 13.07 -2.04 9.92
C LYS A 23 12.33 -3.21 10.54
N LYS A 24 11.17 -2.96 11.14
CA LYS A 24 10.33 -4.03 11.72
C LYS A 24 9.85 -5.00 10.64
N ALA A 25 9.45 -4.49 9.48
CA ALA A 25 8.98 -5.31 8.37
C ALA A 25 10.09 -6.25 7.87
N PHE A 26 11.32 -5.76 7.71
CA PHE A 26 12.45 -6.58 7.31
C PHE A 26 12.76 -7.68 8.34
N VAL A 27 12.71 -7.35 9.62
CA VAL A 27 12.93 -8.35 10.70
C VAL A 27 11.86 -9.44 10.62
N LEU A 28 10.59 -9.07 10.54
CA LEU A 28 9.48 -10.02 10.44
C LEU A 28 9.58 -10.88 9.19
N HIS A 29 9.95 -10.31 8.07
CA HIS A 29 10.14 -11.04 6.82
C HIS A 29 11.27 -12.06 6.96
N SER A 30 12.40 -11.66 7.55
CA SER A 30 13.55 -12.56 7.76
C SER A 30 13.25 -13.69 8.75
N GLN A 31 12.28 -13.48 9.65
CA GLN A 31 11.83 -14.51 10.61
C GLN A 31 10.73 -15.43 10.02
N GLY A 32 10.36 -15.24 8.76
CA GLY A 32 9.31 -16.03 8.12
C GLY A 32 7.89 -15.66 8.53
N CYS A 33 7.70 -14.53 9.18
CA CYS A 33 6.38 -14.07 9.63
C CYS A 33 5.58 -13.33 8.55
N ALA A 34 6.20 -13.03 7.41
CA ALA A 34 5.54 -12.31 6.32
C ALA A 34 5.39 -13.19 5.09
N LYS A 35 4.27 -13.03 4.39
CA LYS A 35 4.00 -13.64 3.08
C LYS A 35 3.83 -12.54 2.07
N VAL A 36 4.75 -12.49 1.09
CA VAL A 36 4.74 -11.44 0.05
C VAL A 36 4.73 -12.12 -1.31
N PRO A 37 3.55 -12.47 -1.84
CA PRO A 37 3.47 -13.09 -3.15
C PRO A 37 3.85 -12.11 -4.26
N LEU A 38 4.06 -12.65 -5.48
CA LEU A 38 4.35 -11.83 -6.63
C LEU A 38 3.16 -10.91 -6.93
N ARG A 39 3.47 -9.67 -7.31
CA ARG A 39 2.44 -8.71 -7.70
C ARG A 39 1.75 -9.13 -8.99
N ILE A 40 0.52 -8.68 -9.14
CA ILE A 40 -0.28 -8.88 -10.36
C ILE A 40 -0.32 -7.56 -11.12
N ASN A 41 0.03 -7.61 -12.40
CA ASN A 41 -0.03 -6.45 -13.30
C ASN A 41 -1.14 -6.67 -14.32
N LEU A 42 -1.99 -5.67 -14.49
CA LEU A 42 -3.02 -5.65 -15.53
C LEU A 42 -2.81 -4.43 -16.41
N GLU A 43 -2.65 -4.66 -17.70
CA GLU A 43 -2.60 -3.58 -18.67
C GLU A 43 -4.03 -3.16 -19.03
N THR A 44 -4.25 -1.86 -19.21
CA THR A 44 -5.53 -1.32 -19.64
C THR A 44 -5.45 -0.86 -21.10
N ASP A 45 -6.58 -0.48 -21.66
CA ASP A 45 -6.63 0.06 -23.02
C ASP A 45 -6.07 1.49 -23.14
N ALA A 46 -5.82 2.16 -22.01
CA ALA A 46 -5.13 3.44 -22.02
C ALA A 46 -3.68 3.24 -22.43
N LYS A 47 -3.12 4.16 -23.22
CA LYS A 47 -1.74 4.07 -23.67
C LYS A 47 -0.79 4.00 -22.48
N ASP A 48 -0.01 2.91 -22.41
CA ASP A 48 0.95 2.62 -21.34
C ASP A 48 0.32 2.55 -19.94
N GLY A 49 -1.00 2.42 -19.85
CA GLY A 49 -1.70 2.30 -18.57
C GLY A 49 -1.55 0.91 -17.96
N GLN A 50 -1.21 0.86 -16.66
CA GLN A 50 -1.08 -0.38 -15.91
C GLN A 50 -1.70 -0.24 -14.53
N CYS A 51 -2.38 -1.30 -14.09
CA CYS A 51 -2.84 -1.45 -12.71
C CYS A 51 -2.04 -2.57 -12.04
N MET A 52 -1.50 -2.31 -10.86
CA MET A 52 -0.68 -3.28 -10.14
C MET A 52 -1.28 -3.55 -8.77
N PHE A 53 -1.29 -4.82 -8.38
CA PHE A 53 -1.84 -5.28 -7.10
C PHE A 53 -0.73 -5.98 -6.35
N MET A 54 -0.32 -5.39 -5.23
CA MET A 54 0.82 -5.86 -4.45
C MET A 54 0.37 -6.29 -3.06
N PRO A 55 -0.07 -7.56 -2.90
CA PRO A 55 -0.57 -8.05 -1.62
C PRO A 55 0.58 -8.44 -0.69
N ALA A 56 0.30 -8.41 0.62
CA ALA A 56 1.19 -8.93 1.64
C ALA A 56 0.41 -9.31 2.87
N TYR A 57 0.95 -10.24 3.65
CA TYR A 57 0.42 -10.63 4.94
C TYR A 57 1.56 -10.66 5.96
N VAL A 58 1.31 -10.12 7.15
CA VAL A 58 2.24 -10.19 8.27
C VAL A 58 1.55 -10.90 9.43
N GLY A 59 2.12 -12.01 9.86
CA GLY A 59 1.60 -12.82 10.95
C GLY A 59 2.05 -12.32 12.33
N GLY A 60 2.06 -13.24 13.30
CA GLY A 60 2.44 -12.95 14.66
C GLY A 60 1.45 -11.99 15.32
N SER A 61 1.97 -11.06 16.11
CA SER A 61 1.12 -10.12 16.85
C SER A 61 0.41 -9.11 15.96
N LEU A 62 0.91 -8.84 14.75
CA LEU A 62 0.25 -7.95 13.81
C LEU A 62 -0.97 -8.60 13.17
N ASN A 63 -0.83 -9.80 12.64
CA ASN A 63 -1.89 -10.57 12.01
C ASN A 63 -2.76 -9.72 11.08
N MET A 64 -2.13 -9.10 10.09
CA MET A 64 -2.79 -8.21 9.14
C MET A 64 -2.37 -8.52 7.71
N ALA A 65 -3.32 -8.47 6.81
CA ALA A 65 -3.06 -8.46 5.38
C ALA A 65 -3.28 -7.05 4.83
N GLY A 66 -2.69 -6.78 3.71
CA GLY A 66 -2.92 -5.54 2.99
C GLY A 66 -2.62 -5.74 1.51
N VAL A 67 -3.09 -4.81 0.71
CA VAL A 67 -2.75 -4.79 -0.70
C VAL A 67 -2.52 -3.35 -1.13
N LYS A 68 -1.37 -3.08 -1.76
CA LYS A 68 -1.17 -1.80 -2.42
C LYS A 68 -1.73 -1.90 -3.83
N ILE A 69 -2.80 -1.16 -4.07
CA ILE A 69 -3.39 -0.99 -5.39
C ILE A 69 -2.76 0.27 -5.97
N VAL A 70 -1.87 0.10 -6.93
CA VAL A 70 -1.11 1.21 -7.51
C VAL A 70 -1.20 1.14 -9.03
N SER A 71 -1.35 2.28 -9.66
CA SER A 71 -1.46 2.37 -11.11
C SER A 71 -0.36 3.24 -11.68
N TYR A 72 -0.03 3.03 -12.96
CA TYR A 72 0.86 3.89 -13.71
C TYR A 72 0.15 4.34 -14.98
N PHE A 73 -0.23 5.60 -15.05
CA PHE A 73 -0.95 6.20 -16.17
C PHE A 73 -0.24 7.48 -16.60
N PRO A 74 0.76 7.38 -17.47
CA PRO A 74 1.60 8.54 -17.83
C PRO A 74 0.82 9.70 -18.46
N ALA A 75 -0.28 9.41 -19.15
CA ALA A 75 -1.13 10.45 -19.73
C ALA A 75 -1.80 11.36 -18.70
N ASN A 76 -1.83 10.95 -17.43
CA ASN A 76 -2.43 11.76 -16.36
C ASN A 76 -1.66 13.05 -16.09
N ALA A 77 -0.37 13.11 -16.44
CA ALA A 77 0.44 14.31 -16.27
C ALA A 77 -0.18 15.53 -16.96
N SER A 78 -0.72 15.35 -18.18
CA SER A 78 -1.36 16.45 -18.93
C SER A 78 -2.74 16.82 -18.38
N LYS A 79 -3.32 15.96 -17.52
CA LYS A 79 -4.66 16.18 -16.92
C LYS A 79 -4.58 16.78 -15.52
N GLY A 80 -3.39 16.98 -14.98
CA GLY A 80 -3.19 17.48 -13.62
C GLY A 80 -3.59 16.51 -12.51
N ILE A 81 -3.67 15.21 -12.81
CA ILE A 81 -3.97 14.17 -11.83
C ILE A 81 -2.76 13.26 -11.66
N PRO A 82 -2.66 12.50 -10.55
CA PRO A 82 -1.48 11.69 -10.28
C PRO A 82 -1.19 10.67 -11.37
N VAL A 83 0.09 10.52 -11.72
CA VAL A 83 0.57 9.51 -12.68
C VAL A 83 0.65 8.14 -12.01
N VAL A 84 0.95 8.11 -10.71
CA VAL A 84 1.09 6.87 -9.93
C VAL A 84 0.18 6.93 -8.71
N PRO A 85 -1.16 6.92 -8.90
CA PRO A 85 -2.07 6.90 -7.76
C PRO A 85 -2.02 5.55 -7.05
N ALA A 86 -2.15 5.56 -5.73
CA ALA A 86 -2.14 4.35 -4.94
C ALA A 86 -3.13 4.41 -3.78
N THR A 87 -3.68 3.25 -3.44
CA THR A 87 -4.60 3.05 -2.31
C THR A 87 -4.21 1.77 -1.61
N VAL A 88 -4.24 1.77 -0.28
CA VAL A 88 -3.84 0.61 0.53
C VAL A 88 -4.96 0.25 1.50
N PRO A 89 -5.80 -0.74 1.20
CA PRO A 89 -6.70 -1.34 2.19
C PRO A 89 -5.94 -2.28 3.12
N LEU A 90 -6.32 -2.27 4.39
CA LEU A 90 -5.82 -3.19 5.42
C LEU A 90 -6.93 -4.12 5.86
N ILE A 91 -6.58 -5.39 6.06
CA ILE A 91 -7.52 -6.48 6.39
C ILE A 91 -7.09 -7.11 7.70
N ASP A 92 -8.04 -7.22 8.65
CA ASP A 92 -7.83 -7.94 9.89
C ASP A 92 -7.65 -9.44 9.59
N GLY A 93 -6.52 -10.02 10.02
CA GLY A 93 -6.19 -11.42 9.74
C GLY A 93 -7.06 -12.42 10.52
N THR A 94 -7.82 -11.98 11.51
CA THR A 94 -8.72 -12.85 12.28
C THR A 94 -10.14 -12.89 11.68
N THR A 95 -10.66 -11.75 11.25
CA THR A 95 -12.04 -11.61 10.82
C THR A 95 -12.22 -11.52 9.31
N GLY A 96 -11.15 -11.16 8.59
CA GLY A 96 -11.24 -10.90 7.16
C GLY A 96 -11.88 -9.56 6.80
N LEU A 97 -12.18 -8.72 7.79
CA LEU A 97 -12.79 -7.41 7.55
C LEU A 97 -11.73 -6.40 7.11
N VAL A 98 -12.09 -5.55 6.14
CA VAL A 98 -11.28 -4.38 5.81
C VAL A 98 -11.46 -3.36 6.93
N THR A 99 -10.39 -3.07 7.66
CA THR A 99 -10.45 -2.19 8.83
C THR A 99 -10.01 -0.77 8.53
N ALA A 100 -9.21 -0.58 7.49
CA ALA A 100 -8.75 0.74 7.09
C ALA A 100 -8.49 0.79 5.60
N ILE A 101 -8.66 1.97 5.02
CA ILE A 101 -8.23 2.29 3.65
C ILE A 101 -7.39 3.55 3.75
N MET A 102 -6.15 3.46 3.24
CA MET A 102 -5.20 4.56 3.28
C MET A 102 -4.91 5.08 1.89
N GLU A 103 -4.75 6.40 1.77
CA GLU A 103 -4.22 6.98 0.55
C GLU A 103 -2.74 6.57 0.43
N GLY A 104 -2.42 5.83 -0.62
CA GLY A 104 -1.10 5.19 -0.75
C GLY A 104 -0.07 6.01 -1.52
N THR A 105 -0.49 7.07 -2.22
CA THR A 105 0.43 7.93 -2.98
C THR A 105 1.44 8.59 -2.05
N VAL A 106 0.98 9.11 -0.94
CA VAL A 106 1.84 9.72 0.08
C VAL A 106 2.77 8.67 0.71
N LEU A 107 2.23 7.50 1.09
CA LEU A 107 3.03 6.43 1.68
C LEU A 107 4.12 5.93 0.72
N THR A 108 3.81 5.85 -0.56
CA THR A 108 4.76 5.38 -1.58
C THR A 108 5.91 6.37 -1.77
N GLN A 109 5.67 7.65 -1.54
CA GLN A 109 6.69 8.70 -1.65
C GLN A 109 7.59 8.79 -0.41
N MET A 110 7.20 8.16 0.66
CA MET A 110 8.02 8.08 1.89
C MET A 110 9.10 6.96 1.81
#